data_529dda8ecaaed89b4518d99e1d17371d
#
_entry.id   529dda8ecaaed89b4518d99e1d17371d
#
_cell.length_a   1.000
_cell.length_b   1.000
_cell.length_c   1.000
_cell.angle_alpha   90.00
_cell.angle_beta   90.00
_cell.angle_gamma   90.00
#
_symmetry.space_group_name_H-M   'P 1'
#
loop_
_entity.id
_entity.type
_entity.pdbx_description
1 polymer ?
#
loop_
_entity_poly.entity_id
_entity_poly.type
_entity_poly.pdbx_seq_one_letter_code
_entity_poly.pdbx_strand_id
1 'polypeptide(L)'
;MTGPASSFPELTVLARRVDAEVGKVRARADAGGGAVSVEVDAYGAITDLQLTESGLRAGGAALSASIAVAHRTASASAASAAQELRAPLLRDPRVATAMNAFNAVDAFDQAPAAPEPHVVKRADRASVDDDLPFDGGSFMRRA
;
A
#
# COMPACT_ATOMS: atom_id res chain seq x y z
N MET A 1 20.97 -40.44 5.88
CA MET A 1 19.63 -40.10 5.40
C MET A 1 19.23 -38.78 6.01
N THR A 2 19.34 -37.74 5.28
CA THR A 2 18.81 -36.41 5.63
C THR A 2 17.31 -36.41 5.36
N GLY A 3 16.50 -36.59 6.37
CA GLY A 3 15.05 -36.49 6.26
C GLY A 3 14.62 -35.06 5.96
N PRO A 4 13.38 -34.83 5.47
CA PRO A 4 12.88 -33.51 5.09
C PRO A 4 12.92 -32.48 6.24
N ALA A 5 12.99 -32.92 7.47
CA ALA A 5 13.10 -32.04 8.65
C ALA A 5 14.44 -31.27 8.76
N SER A 6 15.50 -31.77 8.12
CA SER A 6 16.83 -31.14 8.18
C SER A 6 16.96 -29.90 7.26
N SER A 7 16.06 -29.72 6.32
CA SER A 7 16.12 -28.64 5.34
C SER A 7 15.39 -27.37 5.78
N PHE A 8 14.50 -27.45 6.77
CA PHE A 8 13.76 -26.27 7.26
C PHE A 8 14.63 -25.22 7.96
N PRO A 9 15.59 -25.59 8.85
CA PRO A 9 16.44 -24.59 9.48
C PRO A 9 17.34 -23.85 8.47
N GLU A 10 17.85 -24.55 7.44
CA GLU A 10 18.65 -23.93 6.38
C GLU A 10 17.82 -22.94 5.55
N LEU A 11 16.59 -23.30 5.20
CA LEU A 11 15.68 -22.44 4.49
C LEU A 11 15.30 -21.19 5.31
N THR A 12 15.11 -21.36 6.63
CA THR A 12 14.85 -20.25 7.54
C THR A 12 16.03 -19.29 7.61
N VAL A 13 17.25 -19.80 7.66
CA VAL A 13 18.47 -18.98 7.65
C VAL A 13 18.60 -18.22 6.34
N LEU A 14 18.35 -18.88 5.22
CA LEU A 14 18.36 -18.23 3.91
C LEU A 14 17.28 -17.14 3.82
N ALA A 15 16.08 -17.42 4.26
CA ALA A 15 14.97 -16.45 4.25
C ALA A 15 15.30 -15.22 5.11
N ARG A 16 15.85 -15.41 6.28
CA ARG A 16 16.28 -14.31 7.16
C ARG A 16 17.40 -13.47 6.55
N ARG A 17 18.34 -14.10 5.86
CA ARG A 17 19.42 -13.39 5.15
C ARG A 17 18.84 -12.54 4.00
N VAL A 18 17.97 -13.10 3.20
CA VAL A 18 17.31 -12.40 2.11
C VAL A 18 16.48 -11.23 2.66
N ASP A 19 15.73 -11.45 3.71
CA ASP A 19 14.93 -10.41 4.34
C ASP A 19 15.78 -9.27 4.90
N ALA A 20 16.91 -9.57 5.52
CA ALA A 20 17.88 -8.58 5.98
C ALA A 20 18.46 -7.76 4.82
N GLU A 21 18.79 -8.39 3.69
CA GLU A 21 19.31 -7.68 2.51
C GLU A 21 18.21 -6.83 1.84
N VAL A 22 16.99 -7.32 1.78
CA VAL A 22 15.84 -6.55 1.29
C VAL A 22 15.59 -5.32 2.17
N GLY A 23 15.76 -5.44 3.48
CA GLY A 23 15.65 -4.31 4.40
C GLY A 23 16.67 -3.19 4.18
N LYS A 24 17.78 -3.49 3.52
CA LYS A 24 18.82 -2.50 3.16
C LYS A 24 18.56 -1.81 1.83
N VAL A 25 17.63 -2.29 1.02
CA VAL A 25 17.33 -1.72 -0.29
C VAL A 25 16.90 -0.27 -0.13
N ARG A 26 17.54 0.60 -0.90
CA ARG A 26 17.17 2.00 -1.06
C ARG A 26 17.24 2.33 -2.54
N ALA A 27 16.24 3.03 -3.02
CA ALA A 27 16.23 3.53 -4.38
C ALA A 27 15.84 5.00 -4.38
N ARG A 28 16.53 5.77 -5.20
CA ARG A 28 16.31 7.21 -5.32
C ARG A 28 15.93 7.55 -6.75
N ALA A 29 15.02 8.49 -6.88
CA ALA A 29 14.65 9.06 -8.16
C ALA A 29 14.40 10.56 -8.03
N ASP A 30 14.69 11.26 -9.13
CA ASP A 30 14.50 12.69 -9.24
C ASP A 30 13.39 13.00 -10.23
N ALA A 31 12.69 14.09 -10.03
CA ALA A 31 11.69 14.60 -10.95
C ALA A 31 11.66 16.12 -10.97
N GLY A 32 10.96 16.69 -11.95
CA GLY A 32 10.85 18.13 -12.10
C GLY A 32 12.18 18.80 -12.46
N GLY A 33 13.04 18.12 -13.25
CA GLY A 33 14.35 18.65 -13.61
C GLY A 33 15.33 18.72 -12.42
N GLY A 34 15.21 17.81 -11.45
CA GLY A 34 16.01 17.82 -10.23
C GLY A 34 15.42 18.64 -9.09
N ALA A 35 14.22 19.18 -9.26
CA ALA A 35 13.54 19.95 -8.25
C ALA A 35 13.11 19.12 -7.03
N VAL A 36 12.88 17.83 -7.24
CA VAL A 36 12.47 16.86 -6.21
C VAL A 36 13.35 15.62 -6.32
N SER A 37 13.84 15.13 -5.19
CA SER A 37 14.51 13.84 -5.06
C SER A 37 13.82 13.03 -3.98
N VAL A 38 13.41 11.81 -4.30
CA VAL A 38 12.75 10.89 -3.37
C VAL A 38 13.55 9.62 -3.23
N GLU A 39 13.82 9.22 -2.02
CA GLU A 39 14.40 7.91 -1.70
C GLU A 39 13.35 7.06 -1.00
N VAL A 40 13.27 5.79 -1.40
CA VAL A 40 12.33 4.83 -0.82
C VAL A 40 13.04 3.54 -0.43
N ASP A 41 12.43 2.80 0.48
CA ASP A 41 12.85 1.44 0.84
C ASP A 41 12.22 0.39 -0.11
N ALA A 42 12.50 -0.88 0.17
CA ALA A 42 11.99 -2.02 -0.61
C ALA A 42 10.46 -2.10 -0.67
N TYR A 43 9.78 -1.48 0.26
CA TYR A 43 8.32 -1.50 0.40
C TYR A 43 7.65 -0.23 -0.15
N GLY A 44 8.45 0.69 -0.70
CA GLY A 44 7.96 1.95 -1.25
C GLY A 44 7.73 3.05 -0.22
N ALA A 45 8.15 2.84 1.03
CA ALA A 45 8.09 3.90 2.04
C ALA A 45 9.18 4.93 1.79
N ILE A 46 8.84 6.20 1.86
CA ILE A 46 9.80 7.30 1.68
C ILE A 46 10.73 7.34 2.88
N THR A 47 12.04 7.23 2.62
CA THR A 47 13.09 7.31 3.62
C THR A 47 13.80 8.66 3.61
N ASP A 48 13.81 9.34 2.47
CA ASP A 48 14.33 10.69 2.32
C ASP A 48 13.57 11.45 1.23
N LEU A 49 13.36 12.73 1.45
CA LEU A 49 12.72 13.63 0.51
C LEU A 49 13.46 14.95 0.49
N GLN A 50 13.98 15.32 -0.67
CA GLN A 50 14.69 16.57 -0.87
C GLN A 50 13.95 17.43 -1.88
N LEU A 51 13.76 18.68 -1.54
CA LEU A 51 13.12 19.69 -2.36
C LEU A 51 14.08 20.86 -2.58
N THR A 52 14.17 21.34 -3.78
CA THR A 52 14.92 22.54 -4.10
C THR A 52 14.05 23.78 -4.01
N GLU A 53 14.66 24.94 -3.86
CA GLU A 53 13.92 26.21 -3.91
C GLU A 53 13.20 26.41 -5.23
N SER A 54 13.79 25.99 -6.33
CA SER A 54 13.12 26.06 -7.65
C SER A 54 11.87 25.18 -7.70
N GLY A 55 11.90 24.00 -7.07
CA GLY A 55 10.73 23.14 -6.92
C GLY A 55 9.62 23.80 -6.11
N LEU A 56 9.97 24.44 -5.02
CA LEU A 56 9.03 25.17 -4.18
C LEU A 56 8.41 26.37 -4.90
N ARG A 57 9.20 27.09 -5.71
CA ARG A 57 8.72 28.23 -6.51
C ARG A 57 7.79 27.81 -7.65
N ALA A 58 7.89 26.59 -8.13
CA ALA A 58 7.01 26.07 -9.19
C ALA A 58 5.54 25.93 -8.76
N GLY A 59 5.28 25.98 -7.46
CA GLY A 59 3.94 25.91 -6.88
C GLY A 59 3.54 24.50 -6.47
N GLY A 60 2.53 24.42 -5.62
CA GLY A 60 2.12 23.18 -4.98
C GLY A 60 1.65 22.11 -5.95
N ALA A 61 0.96 22.45 -7.02
CA ALA A 61 0.48 21.48 -8.01
C ALA A 61 1.63 20.84 -8.79
N ALA A 62 2.59 21.63 -9.24
CA ALA A 62 3.78 21.14 -9.95
C ALA A 62 4.67 20.30 -9.02
N LEU A 63 4.84 20.74 -7.77
CA LEU A 63 5.61 20.04 -6.76
C LEU A 63 4.97 18.69 -6.43
N SER A 64 3.67 18.65 -6.22
CA SER A 64 2.92 17.43 -5.95
C SER A 64 3.04 16.40 -7.08
N ALA A 65 2.91 16.84 -8.33
CA ALA A 65 3.09 15.99 -9.50
C ALA A 65 4.52 15.44 -9.58
N SER A 66 5.52 16.26 -9.32
CA SER A 66 6.93 15.85 -9.33
C SER A 66 7.24 14.83 -8.23
N ILE A 67 6.71 15.02 -7.03
CA ILE A 67 6.86 14.06 -5.92
C ILE A 67 6.23 12.72 -6.31
N ALA A 68 5.04 12.72 -6.87
CA ALA A 68 4.37 11.50 -7.30
C ALA A 68 5.13 10.73 -8.38
N VAL A 69 5.73 11.43 -9.34
CA VAL A 69 6.57 10.81 -10.39
C VAL A 69 7.84 10.23 -9.79
N ALA A 70 8.57 11.00 -8.98
CA ALA A 70 9.79 10.55 -8.34
C ALA A 70 9.54 9.34 -7.43
N HIS A 71 8.48 9.36 -6.64
CA HIS A 71 8.09 8.25 -5.79
C HIS A 71 7.78 6.97 -6.57
N ARG A 72 7.02 7.05 -7.66
CA ARG A 72 6.72 5.89 -8.51
C ARG A 72 7.97 5.29 -9.13
N THR A 73 8.85 6.13 -9.64
CA THR A 73 10.11 5.68 -10.24
C THR A 73 11.02 5.03 -9.21
N ALA A 74 11.19 5.65 -8.06
CA ALA A 74 11.99 5.10 -6.97
C ALA A 74 11.39 3.78 -6.45
N SER A 75 10.09 3.70 -6.27
CA SER A 75 9.40 2.49 -5.81
C SER A 75 9.52 1.33 -6.79
N ALA A 76 9.42 1.58 -8.09
CA ALA A 76 9.62 0.56 -9.12
C ALA A 76 11.05 0.02 -9.09
N SER A 77 12.04 0.89 -8.94
CA SER A 77 13.45 0.52 -8.83
C SER A 77 13.74 -0.29 -7.56
N ALA A 78 13.19 0.14 -6.42
CA ALA A 78 13.33 -0.57 -5.15
C ALA A 78 12.68 -1.95 -5.20
N ALA A 79 11.48 -2.05 -5.78
CA ALA A 79 10.79 -3.32 -5.95
C ALA A 79 11.56 -4.29 -6.84
N SER A 80 12.15 -3.81 -7.94
CA SER A 80 12.99 -4.61 -8.82
C SER A 80 14.21 -5.16 -8.08
N ALA A 81 14.92 -4.32 -7.35
CA ALA A 81 16.09 -4.73 -6.54
C ALA A 81 15.69 -5.76 -5.46
N ALA A 82 14.56 -5.56 -4.79
CA ALA A 82 14.07 -6.50 -3.81
C ALA A 82 13.70 -7.86 -4.44
N GLN A 83 13.11 -7.87 -5.63
CA GLN A 83 12.80 -9.10 -6.36
C GLN A 83 14.06 -9.86 -6.75
N GLU A 84 15.10 -9.18 -7.20
CA GLU A 84 16.40 -9.80 -7.52
C GLU A 84 17.01 -10.48 -6.28
N LEU A 85 16.93 -9.83 -5.12
CA LEU A 85 17.39 -10.40 -3.86
C LEU A 85 16.59 -11.61 -3.41
N ARG A 86 15.28 -11.62 -3.68
CA ARG A 86 14.38 -12.74 -3.35
C ARG A 86 14.46 -13.88 -4.36
N ALA A 87 14.93 -13.64 -5.56
CA ALA A 87 14.94 -14.63 -6.64
C ALA A 87 15.60 -15.95 -6.26
N PRO A 88 16.79 -16.01 -5.59
CA PRO A 88 17.38 -17.28 -5.18
C PRO A 88 16.47 -18.07 -4.22
N LEU A 89 15.80 -17.38 -3.31
CA LEU A 89 14.86 -18.00 -2.38
C LEU A 89 13.63 -18.57 -3.11
N LEU A 90 13.04 -17.78 -4.02
CA LEU A 90 11.84 -18.16 -4.77
C LEU A 90 12.11 -19.30 -5.78
N ARG A 91 13.35 -19.47 -6.23
CA ARG A 91 13.77 -20.57 -7.10
C ARG A 91 14.05 -21.86 -6.36
N ASP A 92 14.14 -21.82 -5.04
CA ASP A 92 14.32 -23.04 -4.25
C ASP A 92 13.04 -23.89 -4.29
N PRO A 93 13.10 -25.15 -4.77
CA PRO A 93 11.92 -26.00 -4.88
C PRO A 93 11.23 -26.28 -3.55
N ARG A 94 11.95 -26.18 -2.44
CA ARG A 94 11.38 -26.34 -1.09
C ARG A 94 10.45 -25.19 -0.75
N VAL A 95 10.76 -23.98 -1.20
CA VAL A 95 9.90 -22.80 -1.04
C VAL A 95 8.63 -22.96 -1.85
N ALA A 96 8.73 -23.40 -3.10
CA ALA A 96 7.57 -23.65 -3.94
C ALA A 96 6.63 -24.69 -3.31
N THR A 97 7.18 -25.76 -2.76
CA THR A 97 6.41 -26.79 -2.07
C THR A 97 5.71 -26.24 -0.81
N ALA A 98 6.42 -25.45 -0.01
CA ALA A 98 5.87 -24.84 1.21
C ALA A 98 4.76 -23.83 0.87
N MET A 99 4.95 -23.00 -0.16
CA MET A 99 3.93 -22.03 -0.61
C MET A 99 2.69 -22.73 -1.16
N ASN A 100 2.85 -23.80 -1.92
CA ASN A 100 1.72 -24.57 -2.42
C ASN A 100 0.93 -25.23 -1.28
N ALA A 101 1.60 -25.75 -0.28
CA ALA A 101 0.97 -26.30 0.91
C ALA A 101 0.20 -25.22 1.70
N PHE A 102 0.77 -24.05 1.84
CA PHE A 102 0.13 -22.92 2.52
C PHE A 102 -1.12 -22.45 1.77
N ASN A 103 -1.01 -22.25 0.46
CA ASN A 103 -2.15 -21.85 -0.39
C ASN A 103 -3.26 -22.90 -0.40
N ALA A 104 -2.92 -24.18 -0.27
CA ALA A 104 -3.92 -25.25 -0.16
C ALA A 104 -4.70 -25.17 1.16
N VAL A 105 -4.06 -24.77 2.25
CA VAL A 105 -4.72 -24.56 3.54
C VAL A 105 -5.67 -23.36 3.47
N ASP A 106 -5.24 -22.25 2.90
CA ASP A 106 -6.08 -21.05 2.73
C ASP A 106 -7.31 -21.32 1.85
N ALA A 107 -7.21 -22.21 0.88
CA ALA A 107 -8.33 -22.59 0.04
C ALA A 107 -9.45 -23.33 0.82
N PHE A 108 -9.10 -23.97 1.94
CA PHE A 108 -10.09 -24.61 2.82
C PHE A 108 -10.72 -23.65 3.82
N ASP A 109 -10.05 -22.56 4.15
CA ASP A 109 -10.54 -21.58 5.11
C ASP A 109 -11.35 -20.45 4.45
N GLN A 110 -11.36 -20.39 3.13
CA GLN A 110 -12.31 -19.58 2.38
C GLN A 110 -13.65 -20.30 2.32
N ALA A 111 -14.31 -20.41 3.46
CA ALA A 111 -15.72 -20.76 3.50
C ALA A 111 -16.49 -19.70 2.69
N PRO A 112 -17.33 -20.15 1.74
CA PRO A 112 -18.08 -19.24 0.89
C PRO A 112 -19.21 -18.63 1.70
N ALA A 113 -18.96 -17.53 2.31
CA ALA A 113 -19.99 -16.61 2.74
C ALA A 113 -19.33 -15.26 2.99
N ALA A 114 -19.01 -14.58 1.92
CA ALA A 114 -19.12 -13.16 2.01
C ALA A 114 -20.56 -12.88 2.42
N PRO A 115 -20.84 -12.26 3.59
CA PRO A 115 -22.17 -11.77 3.83
C PRO A 115 -22.47 -10.85 2.66
N GLU A 116 -23.53 -11.16 1.96
CA GLU A 116 -24.04 -10.26 0.94
C GLU A 116 -24.06 -8.87 1.55
N PRO A 117 -23.54 -7.86 0.84
CA PRO A 117 -23.70 -6.53 1.33
C PRO A 117 -25.20 -6.35 1.56
N HIS A 118 -25.58 -6.29 2.82
CA HIS A 118 -26.87 -5.79 3.15
C HIS A 118 -26.93 -4.40 2.54
N VAL A 119 -27.51 -4.34 1.36
CA VAL A 119 -28.02 -3.10 0.87
C VAL A 119 -29.01 -2.72 1.95
N VAL A 120 -28.51 -1.94 2.89
CA VAL A 120 -29.41 -1.16 3.73
C VAL A 120 -30.15 -0.34 2.71
N LYS A 121 -31.34 -0.82 2.33
CA LYS A 121 -32.30 0.05 1.71
C LYS A 121 -32.36 1.23 2.65
N ARG A 122 -31.72 2.28 2.22
CA ARG A 122 -31.96 3.57 2.82
C ARG A 122 -33.44 3.67 2.81
N ALA A 123 -34.05 3.43 3.96
CA ALA A 123 -35.45 3.71 4.14
C ALA A 123 -35.64 5.11 3.58
N ASP A 124 -36.49 5.20 2.59
CA ASP A 124 -36.86 6.46 2.00
C ASP A 124 -37.10 7.45 3.13
N ARG A 125 -36.16 8.32 3.36
CA ARG A 125 -36.38 9.53 4.11
C ARG A 125 -37.18 10.53 3.27
N ALA A 126 -37.91 10.02 2.34
CA ALA A 126 -38.78 10.81 1.49
C ALA A 126 -40.12 11.13 2.14
N SER A 127 -40.32 10.78 3.37
CA SER A 127 -41.50 11.22 4.14
C SER A 127 -41.09 11.81 5.48
N VAL A 128 -40.15 12.72 5.46
CA VAL A 128 -40.21 13.79 6.40
C VAL A 128 -41.35 14.66 5.87
N ASP A 129 -42.51 14.44 6.42
CA ASP A 129 -43.62 15.31 6.23
C ASP A 129 -43.12 16.74 6.35
N ASP A 130 -43.22 17.44 5.25
CA ASP A 130 -43.02 18.86 5.16
C ASP A 130 -44.20 19.62 5.76
N ASP A 131 -44.95 18.92 6.62
CA ASP A 131 -46.08 19.44 7.37
C ASP A 131 -45.70 19.79 8.82
N LEU A 132 -44.55 20.33 9.01
CA LEU A 132 -44.38 21.23 10.13
C LEU A 132 -44.88 22.58 9.63
N PRO A 133 -46.04 23.05 10.16
CA PRO A 133 -46.45 24.40 9.91
C PRO A 133 -45.36 25.30 10.48
N PHE A 134 -44.48 25.75 9.62
CA PHE A 134 -43.60 26.82 9.97
C PHE A 134 -44.47 28.05 10.10
N ASP A 135 -44.98 28.21 11.29
CA ASP A 135 -45.65 29.42 11.67
C ASP A 135 -44.62 30.54 11.71
N GLY A 136 -44.35 31.05 10.53
CA GLY A 136 -43.38 32.10 10.29
C GLY A 136 -43.89 33.47 10.77
N GLY A 137 -44.78 33.49 11.72
CA GLY A 137 -45.51 34.72 12.05
C GLY A 137 -45.03 35.50 13.25
N SER A 138 -44.01 35.07 13.99
CA SER A 138 -43.91 35.70 15.33
C SER A 138 -42.57 36.36 15.68
N PHE A 139 -41.64 36.46 14.82
CA PHE A 139 -40.33 37.06 15.21
C PHE A 139 -40.17 38.54 14.88
N MET A 140 -41.16 39.17 14.30
CA MET A 140 -41.12 40.60 14.02
C MET A 140 -42.30 41.38 14.59
N ARG A 141 -42.53 41.20 15.87
CA ARG A 141 -43.26 42.25 16.62
C ARG A 141 -42.29 42.94 17.53
N ARG A 142 -41.70 43.93 16.96
CA ARG A 142 -41.16 45.03 17.73
C ARG A 142 -42.24 46.08 17.87
N ALA A 143 -42.61 46.34 19.07
CA ALA A 143 -43.32 47.55 19.39
C ALA A 143 -42.39 48.74 19.24
#